data_b2bcdf3ed23526f79ab3daef6f4a649a
#
_entry.id   b2bcdf3ed23526f79ab3daef6f4a649a
#
_cell.length_a   1.000
_cell.length_b   1.000
_cell.length_c   1.000
_cell.angle_alpha   90.00
_cell.angle_beta   90.00
_cell.angle_gamma   90.00
#
_symmetry.space_group_name_H-M   'P 1'
#
loop_
_entity.id
_entity.type
_entity.pdbx_description
1 polymer ?
#
loop_
_entity_poly.entity_id
_entity_poly.type
_entity_poly.pdbx_seq_one_letter_code
_entity_poly.pdbx_strand_id
1 'polypeptide(L)'
;MTILKRSAAALVAAGILLVLIVYLHPTRSQQPAQPPKPHKITINWEKVPHAVSYNVYRRSYRAETYTKLATSNTNGHEDPTVQSGERYCYEITSIDSKGTESARSKEICQTVPFP
;
A
#
# COMPACT_ATOMS: atom_id res chain seq x y z
N MET A 1 -14.77 -44.38 -52.35
CA MET A 1 -14.09 -44.87 -51.13
C MET A 1 -12.86 -44.06 -50.72
N THR A 2 -12.14 -43.51 -51.65
CA THR A 2 -10.94 -42.68 -51.36
C THR A 2 -11.25 -41.32 -50.74
N ILE A 3 -12.43 -40.76 -50.96
CA ILE A 3 -12.83 -39.43 -50.47
C ILE A 3 -13.17 -39.45 -48.98
N LEU A 4 -13.77 -40.54 -48.48
CA LEU A 4 -14.11 -40.69 -47.07
C LEU A 4 -12.88 -40.87 -46.15
N LYS A 5 -11.83 -41.51 -46.65
CA LYS A 5 -10.56 -41.66 -45.91
C LYS A 5 -9.79 -40.37 -45.79
N ARG A 6 -9.90 -39.45 -46.77
CA ARG A 6 -9.21 -38.16 -46.70
C ARG A 6 -9.88 -37.20 -45.75
N SER A 7 -11.21 -37.22 -45.66
CA SER A 7 -11.93 -36.33 -44.72
C SER A 7 -11.74 -36.76 -43.25
N ALA A 8 -11.62 -38.04 -42.94
CA ALA A 8 -11.34 -38.52 -41.61
C ALA A 8 -9.91 -38.18 -41.13
N ALA A 9 -8.95 -38.23 -42.04
CA ALA A 9 -7.59 -37.81 -41.74
C ALA A 9 -7.47 -36.29 -41.49
N ALA A 10 -8.24 -35.50 -42.24
CA ALA A 10 -8.28 -34.04 -42.05
C ALA A 10 -8.92 -33.62 -40.73
N LEU A 11 -9.95 -34.33 -40.24
CA LEU A 11 -10.58 -34.07 -38.96
C LEU A 11 -9.67 -34.42 -37.79
N VAL A 12 -8.90 -35.50 -37.85
CA VAL A 12 -7.91 -35.86 -36.84
C VAL A 12 -6.77 -34.85 -36.79
N ALA A 13 -6.29 -34.42 -37.92
CA ALA A 13 -5.25 -33.37 -38.00
C ALA A 13 -5.72 -32.05 -37.40
N ALA A 14 -6.96 -31.63 -37.67
CA ALA A 14 -7.53 -30.43 -37.10
C ALA A 14 -7.71 -30.54 -35.58
N GLY A 15 -8.12 -31.73 -35.07
CA GLY A 15 -8.21 -31.95 -33.62
C GLY A 15 -6.88 -31.91 -32.90
N ILE A 16 -5.83 -32.48 -33.46
CA ILE A 16 -4.47 -32.42 -32.92
C ILE A 16 -3.93 -30.97 -32.93
N LEU A 17 -4.21 -30.21 -33.97
CA LEU A 17 -3.80 -28.80 -34.09
C LEU A 17 -4.49 -27.94 -33.04
N LEU A 18 -5.76 -28.15 -32.73
CA LEU A 18 -6.50 -27.46 -31.68
C LEU A 18 -5.93 -27.75 -30.27
N VAL A 19 -5.58 -29.01 -30.01
CA VAL A 19 -4.95 -29.41 -28.75
C VAL A 19 -3.57 -28.76 -28.59
N LEU A 20 -2.75 -28.71 -29.64
CA LEU A 20 -1.45 -28.02 -29.62
C LEU A 20 -1.59 -26.52 -29.39
N ILE A 21 -2.61 -25.87 -29.94
CA ILE A 21 -2.89 -24.45 -29.71
C ILE A 21 -3.24 -24.19 -28.25
N VAL A 22 -3.98 -25.08 -27.61
CA VAL A 22 -4.31 -24.97 -26.17
C VAL A 22 -3.06 -25.13 -25.31
N TYR A 23 -2.13 -26.00 -25.68
CA TYR A 23 -0.86 -26.16 -24.95
C TYR A 23 0.13 -25.06 -25.20
N LEU A 24 0.06 -24.37 -26.30
CA LEU A 24 0.93 -23.24 -26.65
C LEU A 24 0.42 -21.90 -26.11
N HIS A 25 -0.78 -21.84 -25.55
CA HIS A 25 -1.18 -20.69 -24.78
C HIS A 25 -0.30 -20.65 -23.53
N PRO A 26 0.56 -19.65 -23.38
CA PRO A 26 1.31 -19.52 -22.15
C PRO A 26 0.26 -19.40 -21.05
N THR A 27 0.14 -20.40 -20.22
CA THR A 27 -0.45 -20.23 -18.92
C THR A 27 0.27 -19.01 -18.37
N ARG A 28 -0.45 -17.92 -18.21
CA ARG A 28 0.06 -16.74 -17.52
C ARG A 28 0.76 -17.28 -16.30
N SER A 29 2.09 -17.30 -16.35
CA SER A 29 2.87 -17.69 -15.20
C SER A 29 2.36 -16.77 -14.10
N GLN A 30 1.68 -17.36 -13.13
CA GLN A 30 1.37 -16.65 -11.91
C GLN A 30 2.73 -16.33 -11.31
N GLN A 31 3.26 -15.18 -11.69
CA GLN A 31 4.41 -14.62 -11.02
C GLN A 31 4.03 -14.59 -9.54
N PRO A 32 4.79 -15.25 -8.68
CA PRO A 32 4.49 -15.27 -7.27
C PRO A 32 4.24 -13.82 -6.86
N ALA A 33 3.10 -13.58 -6.22
CA ALA A 33 2.70 -12.24 -5.80
C ALA A 33 3.89 -11.66 -5.04
N GLN A 34 4.48 -10.61 -5.60
CA GLN A 34 5.59 -9.92 -4.95
C GLN A 34 5.07 -9.44 -3.60
N PRO A 35 5.76 -9.76 -2.50
CA PRO A 35 5.31 -9.33 -1.18
C PRO A 35 5.09 -7.81 -1.23
N PRO A 36 4.01 -7.31 -0.62
CA PRO A 36 3.70 -5.89 -0.66
C PRO A 36 4.91 -5.11 -0.17
N LYS A 37 5.35 -4.16 -0.98
CA LYS A 37 6.47 -3.29 -0.62
C LYS A 37 6.09 -2.51 0.64
N PRO A 38 6.89 -2.57 1.71
CA PRO A 38 6.58 -1.82 2.91
C PRO A 38 6.58 -0.32 2.60
N HIS A 39 5.54 0.36 3.01
CA HIS A 39 5.41 1.81 2.91
C HIS A 39 5.64 2.46 4.26
N LYS A 40 6.08 3.70 4.22
CA LYS A 40 6.16 4.57 5.39
C LYS A 40 5.69 5.97 5.02
N ILE A 41 5.14 6.68 5.98
CA ILE A 41 4.87 8.11 5.86
C ILE A 41 5.88 8.85 6.74
N THR A 42 6.59 9.79 6.15
CA THR A 42 7.48 10.70 6.87
C THR A 42 6.78 12.01 7.09
N ILE A 43 6.67 12.44 8.33
CA ILE A 43 6.04 13.69 8.74
C ILE A 43 7.13 14.60 9.30
N ASN A 44 7.17 15.85 8.84
CA ASN A 44 8.05 16.87 9.36
C ASN A 44 7.22 18.13 9.69
N TRP A 45 7.57 18.78 10.75
CA TRP A 45 6.93 20.02 11.20
C TRP A 45 7.96 21.06 11.63
N GLU A 46 7.53 22.30 11.76
CA GLU A 46 8.39 23.37 12.24
C GLU A 46 8.67 23.17 13.74
N LYS A 47 9.92 23.40 14.13
CA LYS A 47 10.33 23.35 15.51
C LYS A 47 9.62 24.43 16.34
N VAL A 48 8.95 24.01 17.39
CA VAL A 48 8.24 24.92 18.30
C VAL A 48 9.22 25.44 19.37
N PRO A 49 9.31 26.76 19.60
CA PRO A 49 10.13 27.29 20.68
C PRO A 49 9.76 26.68 22.03
N HIS A 50 10.76 26.35 22.84
CA HIS A 50 10.64 25.77 24.17
C HIS A 50 10.05 24.34 24.21
N ALA A 51 9.75 23.71 23.09
CA ALA A 51 9.36 22.33 23.02
C ALA A 51 10.56 21.41 23.29
N VAL A 52 10.37 20.43 24.15
CA VAL A 52 11.37 19.37 24.44
C VAL A 52 11.02 18.07 23.71
N SER A 53 9.76 17.89 23.39
CA SER A 53 9.27 16.73 22.63
C SER A 53 7.93 17.05 21.96
N TYR A 54 7.45 16.10 21.16
CA TYR A 54 6.21 16.22 20.42
C TYR A 54 5.43 14.91 20.52
N ASN A 55 4.11 15.01 20.60
CA ASN A 55 3.23 13.88 20.42
C ASN A 55 2.69 13.87 19.00
N VAL A 56 2.71 12.71 18.37
CA VAL A 56 2.15 12.45 17.05
C VAL A 56 0.86 11.67 17.22
N TYR A 57 -0.23 12.23 16.72
CA TYR A 57 -1.55 11.59 16.70
C TYR A 57 -1.91 11.21 15.29
N ARG A 58 -2.53 10.06 15.12
CA ARG A 58 -2.95 9.54 13.82
C ARG A 58 -4.38 9.01 13.86
N ARG A 59 -5.08 9.18 12.77
CA ARG A 59 -6.30 8.42 12.45
C ARG A 59 -6.22 7.90 11.02
N SER A 60 -6.89 6.79 10.72
CA SER A 60 -7.21 6.47 9.33
C SER A 60 -8.25 7.48 8.83
N TYR A 61 -8.27 7.76 7.53
CA TYR A 61 -9.21 8.75 6.98
C TYR A 61 -10.67 8.45 7.32
N ARG A 62 -11.02 7.17 7.44
CA ARG A 62 -12.37 6.71 7.78
C ARG A 62 -12.68 6.72 9.28
N ALA A 63 -11.67 6.82 10.13
CA ALA A 63 -11.87 6.91 11.57
C ALA A 63 -12.19 8.34 12.00
N GLU A 64 -13.08 8.48 12.98
CA GLU A 64 -13.47 9.80 13.48
C GLU A 64 -12.54 10.32 14.57
N THR A 65 -11.82 9.43 15.25
CA THR A 65 -11.00 9.77 16.41
C THR A 65 -9.52 9.56 16.15
N TYR A 66 -8.70 10.46 16.70
CA TYR A 66 -7.25 10.35 16.73
C TYR A 66 -6.79 9.49 17.89
N THR A 67 -5.73 8.71 17.65
CA THR A 67 -5.01 8.01 18.70
C THR A 67 -3.55 8.44 18.70
N LYS A 68 -2.93 8.47 19.87
CA LYS A 68 -1.52 8.78 19.99
C LYS A 68 -0.70 7.65 19.34
N LEU A 69 0.08 8.01 18.34
CA LEU A 69 0.95 7.07 17.62
C LEU A 69 2.33 6.97 18.27
N ALA A 70 2.93 8.09 18.60
CA ALA A 70 4.30 8.15 19.07
C ALA A 70 4.60 9.47 19.79
N THR A 71 5.73 9.49 20.51
CA THR A 71 6.38 10.71 20.98
C THR A 71 7.73 10.82 20.28
N SER A 72 8.04 12.01 19.78
CA SER A 72 9.29 12.30 19.10
C SER A 72 10.05 13.41 19.80
N ASN A 73 11.36 13.25 19.94
CA ASN A 73 12.26 14.28 20.49
C ASN A 73 12.78 15.22 19.41
N THR A 74 12.42 14.99 18.18
CA THR A 74 12.77 15.81 17.01
C THR A 74 11.50 16.34 16.36
N ASN A 75 11.65 17.26 15.42
CA ASN A 75 10.52 17.81 14.64
C ASN A 75 10.17 16.96 13.43
N GLY A 76 10.25 15.66 13.54
CA GLY A 76 9.92 14.69 12.52
C GLY A 76 9.59 13.32 13.10
N HIS A 77 8.85 12.53 12.34
CA HIS A 77 8.51 11.15 12.67
C HIS A 77 8.27 10.34 11.41
N GLU A 78 8.74 9.10 11.41
CA GLU A 78 8.41 8.11 10.38
C GLU A 78 7.37 7.12 10.91
N ASP A 79 6.30 6.95 10.15
CA ASP A 79 5.26 5.96 10.44
C ASP A 79 5.38 4.78 9.47
N PRO A 80 5.95 3.65 9.89
CA PRO A 80 6.10 2.47 9.06
C PRO A 80 4.88 1.54 9.10
N THR A 81 3.85 1.88 9.88
CA THR A 81 2.68 1.02 10.11
C THR A 81 1.52 1.31 9.16
N VAL A 82 1.77 2.05 8.09
CA VAL A 82 0.78 2.42 7.08
C VAL A 82 0.62 1.32 6.04
N GLN A 83 -0.58 1.24 5.46
CA GLN A 83 -0.95 0.23 4.46
C GLN A 83 -1.15 0.86 3.08
N SER A 84 -0.77 0.12 2.04
CA SER A 84 -0.99 0.52 0.65
C SER A 84 -2.46 0.88 0.38
N GLY A 85 -2.67 1.99 -0.32
CA GLY A 85 -4.01 2.46 -0.72
C GLY A 85 -4.80 3.16 0.37
N GLU A 86 -4.35 3.12 1.62
CA GLU A 86 -5.02 3.78 2.72
C GLU A 86 -4.60 5.25 2.86
N ARG A 87 -5.49 6.06 3.42
CA ARG A 87 -5.23 7.46 3.72
C ARG A 87 -5.19 7.66 5.23
N TYR A 88 -4.15 8.34 5.69
CA TYR A 88 -3.94 8.66 7.10
C TYR A 88 -3.86 10.15 7.32
N CYS A 89 -4.37 10.59 8.46
CA CYS A 89 -4.29 11.98 8.89
C CYS A 89 -3.53 12.06 10.21
N TYR A 90 -2.75 13.13 10.35
CA TYR A 90 -1.86 13.35 11.50
C TYR A 90 -2.09 14.73 12.10
N GLU A 91 -1.99 14.82 13.41
CA GLU A 91 -1.93 16.03 14.18
C GLU A 91 -0.77 15.94 15.17
N ILE A 92 -0.13 17.07 15.43
CA ILE A 92 1.05 17.16 16.28
C ILE A 92 0.74 18.09 17.46
N THR A 93 1.26 17.74 18.63
CA THR A 93 1.33 18.65 19.79
C THR A 93 2.77 18.80 20.22
N SER A 94 3.10 19.91 20.84
CA SER A 94 4.39 20.14 21.48
C SER A 94 4.26 19.96 22.99
N ILE A 95 5.35 19.50 23.62
CA ILE A 95 5.47 19.32 25.06
C ILE A 95 6.63 20.15 25.55
N ASP A 96 6.40 21.03 26.52
CA ASP A 96 7.45 21.87 27.13
C ASP A 96 8.20 21.13 28.25
N SER A 97 9.20 21.79 28.85
CA SER A 97 10.01 21.23 29.94
C SER A 97 9.22 20.93 31.22
N LYS A 98 8.04 21.49 31.37
CA LYS A 98 7.13 21.24 32.49
C LYS A 98 6.17 20.09 32.22
N GLY A 99 6.21 19.50 31.02
CA GLY A 99 5.30 18.45 30.59
C GLY A 99 3.94 18.96 30.08
N THR A 100 3.79 20.26 29.87
CA THR A 100 2.55 20.84 29.34
C THR A 100 2.44 20.59 27.86
N GLU A 101 1.33 19.99 27.44
CA GLU A 101 1.03 19.70 26.04
C GLU A 101 0.25 20.86 25.40
N SER A 102 0.64 21.27 24.21
CA SER A 102 -0.04 22.31 23.44
C SER A 102 -1.37 21.83 22.84
N ALA A 103 -2.14 22.76 22.31
CA ALA A 103 -3.25 22.43 21.40
C ALA A 103 -2.72 21.67 20.17
N ARG A 104 -3.60 20.90 19.54
CA ARG A 104 -3.24 20.16 18.33
C ARG A 104 -3.04 21.06 17.11
N SER A 105 -2.09 20.70 16.27
CA SER A 105 -1.85 21.35 14.99
C SER A 105 -3.02 21.16 14.02
N LYS A 106 -2.94 21.85 12.88
CA LYS A 106 -3.78 21.53 11.73
C LYS A 106 -3.54 20.08 11.29
N GLU A 107 -4.59 19.45 10.80
CA GLU A 107 -4.55 18.09 10.25
C GLU A 107 -3.76 18.07 8.94
N ILE A 108 -2.87 17.10 8.80
CA ILE A 108 -2.14 16.78 7.58
C ILE A 108 -2.49 15.37 7.17
N CYS A 109 -3.04 15.19 5.97
CA CYS A 109 -3.43 13.87 5.47
C CYS A 109 -2.57 13.47 4.28
N GLN A 110 -2.22 12.17 4.23
CA GLN A 110 -1.42 11.57 3.18
C GLN A 110 -2.04 10.24 2.76
N THR A 111 -2.14 10.03 1.45
CA THR A 111 -2.54 8.73 0.87
C THR A 111 -1.29 7.92 0.57
N VAL A 112 -1.31 6.64 0.99
CA VAL A 112 -0.25 5.68 0.67
C VAL A 112 -0.53 5.12 -0.71
N PRO A 113 0.43 5.16 -1.64
CA PRO A 113 0.23 4.64 -2.99
C PRO A 113 0.00 3.13 -2.97
N PHE A 114 -0.67 2.62 -4.01
CA PHE A 114 -0.71 1.19 -4.27
C PHE A 114 0.69 0.69 -4.67
N PRO A 115 1.01 -0.57 -4.35
CA PRO A 115 2.27 -1.18 -4.72
C PRO A 115 2.45 -1.30 -6.24
#